data_8333a9628bd6a340226e63c46bb120aa
#
_entry.id   8333a9628bd6a340226e63c46bb120aa
#
_cell.length_a   1.000
_cell.length_b   1.000
_cell.length_c   1.000
_cell.angle_alpha   90.00
_cell.angle_beta   90.00
_cell.angle_gamma   90.00
#
_symmetry.space_group_name_H-M   'P 1'
#
loop_
_entity.id
_entity.type
_entity.pdbx_description
1 polymer ?
#
loop_
_entity_poly.entity_id
_entity_poly.type
_entity_poly.pdbx_seq_one_letter_code
_entity_poly.pdbx_strand_id
1 'polypeptide(L)'
;VAYCATCDGEFFTDMEVFVIGGGFAAAEEGIFLTKYAKKVTMIVREDDFTCAATIADQVKNEEKITVRFNTEIVEAGGESMVSFARFRDNRTGEEWTHEAGEDGAFGIFVFAGYVPNTAWMDGKVDCDKQGYLITDMNRKTNVDGVYGAGDVCIKNLRQVVTAVSDGAVAATSLEKHVSAIHDKLNIPELPGNEAQTDRPASHAAADGKIESAEKRETLGHGENNGFLSEEIKRQLAGLFLKFAGQAVIKAELDDSPLS
;
A
#
# COMPACT_ATOMS: atom_id res chain seq x y z
N VAL A 1 11.68 2.40 5.12
CA VAL A 1 11.41 2.08 3.72
C VAL A 1 9.91 2.16 3.48
N ALA A 2 9.50 2.80 2.39
CA ALA A 2 8.09 3.06 2.06
C ALA A 2 7.80 2.73 0.58
N TYR A 3 6.52 2.52 0.27
CA TYR A 3 6.02 2.17 -1.06
C TYR A 3 4.88 3.08 -1.53
N CYS A 4 4.57 4.13 -0.78
CA CYS A 4 3.49 5.07 -1.07
C CYS A 4 3.89 6.46 -0.56
N ALA A 5 4.17 7.41 -1.44
CA ALA A 5 4.54 8.76 -1.02
C ALA A 5 3.37 9.51 -0.37
N THR A 6 2.16 9.34 -0.90
CA THR A 6 0.95 9.96 -0.33
C THR A 6 0.65 9.44 1.08
N CYS A 7 1.00 8.17 1.39
CA CYS A 7 0.74 7.55 2.69
C CYS A 7 1.78 7.97 3.73
N ASP A 8 3.05 8.00 3.32
CA ASP A 8 4.19 8.03 4.24
C ASP A 8 5.07 9.27 4.10
N GLY A 9 4.86 10.11 3.07
CA GLY A 9 5.74 11.22 2.75
C GLY A 9 5.90 12.22 3.89
N GLU A 10 4.84 12.49 4.64
CA GLU A 10 4.83 13.43 5.76
C GLU A 10 5.76 13.00 6.91
N PHE A 11 5.97 11.68 7.11
CA PHE A 11 6.90 11.17 8.13
C PHE A 11 8.37 11.52 7.86
N PHE A 12 8.69 11.95 6.63
CA PHE A 12 10.02 12.33 6.19
C PHE A 12 10.17 13.84 5.98
N THR A 13 9.33 14.65 6.65
CA THR A 13 9.41 16.12 6.61
C THR A 13 10.80 16.57 7.09
N ASP A 14 11.43 17.44 6.28
CA ASP A 14 12.77 17.99 6.49
C ASP A 14 13.91 16.95 6.50
N MET A 15 13.64 15.71 6.07
CA MET A 15 14.65 14.65 5.93
C MET A 15 15.09 14.50 4.47
N GLU A 16 16.23 13.84 4.26
CA GLU A 16 16.64 13.36 2.94
C GLU A 16 15.87 12.08 2.59
N VAL A 17 15.46 11.93 1.33
CA VAL A 17 14.80 10.71 0.84
C VAL A 17 15.43 10.24 -0.47
N PHE A 18 15.50 8.92 -0.65
CA PHE A 18 15.84 8.26 -1.89
C PHE A 18 14.59 7.68 -2.53
N VAL A 19 14.46 7.87 -3.83
CA VAL A 19 13.38 7.30 -4.65
C VAL A 19 14.01 6.28 -5.60
N ILE A 20 13.62 5.02 -5.46
CA ILE A 20 14.13 3.93 -6.28
C ILE A 20 13.18 3.66 -7.43
N GLY A 21 13.61 3.94 -8.64
CA GLY A 21 12.84 3.77 -9.87
C GLY A 21 13.01 4.92 -10.86
N GLY A 22 12.73 4.67 -12.14
CA GLY A 22 12.83 5.64 -13.24
C GLY A 22 11.56 5.69 -14.10
N GLY A 23 10.49 4.98 -13.71
CA GLY A 23 9.22 4.98 -14.40
C GLY A 23 8.30 6.14 -14.00
N PHE A 24 7.10 6.15 -14.54
CA PHE A 24 6.08 7.18 -14.33
C PHE A 24 5.77 7.41 -12.86
N ALA A 25 5.48 6.32 -12.12
CA ALA A 25 5.20 6.41 -10.68
C ALA A 25 6.37 7.01 -9.89
N ALA A 26 7.62 6.56 -10.16
CA ALA A 26 8.79 7.09 -9.47
C ALA A 26 8.97 8.60 -9.72
N ALA A 27 8.74 9.06 -10.94
CA ALA A 27 8.87 10.47 -11.30
C ALA A 27 7.81 11.35 -10.63
N GLU A 28 6.52 10.96 -10.68
CA GLU A 28 5.44 11.71 -10.05
C GLU A 28 5.55 11.72 -8.52
N GLU A 29 5.80 10.56 -7.92
CA GLU A 29 5.93 10.43 -6.47
C GLU A 29 7.21 11.12 -5.97
N GLY A 30 8.29 11.13 -6.76
CA GLY A 30 9.50 11.89 -6.47
C GLY A 30 9.25 13.39 -6.39
N ILE A 31 8.49 13.95 -7.36
CA ILE A 31 8.04 15.34 -7.33
C ILE A 31 7.13 15.58 -6.11
N PHE A 32 6.19 14.68 -5.83
CA PHE A 32 5.30 14.83 -4.69
C PHE A 32 6.07 14.90 -3.36
N LEU A 33 7.11 14.09 -3.19
CA LEU A 33 7.93 14.06 -1.97
C LEU A 33 8.69 15.37 -1.71
N THR A 34 8.94 16.21 -2.72
CA THR A 34 9.59 17.52 -2.52
C THR A 34 8.78 18.47 -1.64
N LYS A 35 7.47 18.20 -1.46
CA LYS A 35 6.61 18.96 -0.56
C LYS A 35 7.01 18.80 0.92
N TYR A 36 7.61 17.68 1.26
CA TYR A 36 7.96 17.29 2.62
C TYR A 36 9.47 17.21 2.81
N ALA A 37 10.14 16.45 1.96
CA ALA A 37 11.56 16.22 2.06
C ALA A 37 12.39 17.50 1.83
N LYS A 38 13.51 17.63 2.54
CA LYS A 38 14.50 18.67 2.26
C LYS A 38 15.28 18.42 0.97
N LYS A 39 15.46 17.14 0.62
CA LYS A 39 16.15 16.70 -0.59
C LYS A 39 15.64 15.33 -1.02
N VAL A 40 15.46 15.16 -2.32
CA VAL A 40 15.07 13.91 -2.96
C VAL A 40 16.19 13.45 -3.88
N THR A 41 16.69 12.24 -3.71
CA THR A 41 17.66 11.64 -4.63
C THR A 41 17.01 10.47 -5.36
N MET A 42 16.81 10.60 -6.67
CA MET A 42 16.26 9.52 -7.49
C MET A 42 17.38 8.59 -7.97
N ILE A 43 17.18 7.31 -7.76
CA ILE A 43 18.07 6.23 -8.17
C ILE A 43 17.42 5.50 -9.34
N VAL A 44 17.96 5.68 -10.52
CA VAL A 44 17.42 5.17 -11.78
C VAL A 44 18.40 4.17 -12.38
N ARG A 45 17.92 2.93 -12.56
CA ARG A 45 18.77 1.84 -13.05
C ARG A 45 19.19 2.01 -14.51
N GLU A 46 18.33 2.64 -15.30
CA GLU A 46 18.53 2.93 -16.73
C GLU A 46 19.36 4.21 -16.92
N ASP A 47 19.74 4.48 -18.18
CA ASP A 47 20.51 5.68 -18.59
C ASP A 47 19.65 6.94 -18.72
N ASP A 48 18.31 6.81 -18.73
CA ASP A 48 17.34 7.90 -18.64
C ASP A 48 16.04 7.39 -18.02
N PHE A 49 15.08 8.28 -17.79
CA PHE A 49 13.74 7.93 -17.36
C PHE A 49 12.99 7.12 -18.41
N THR A 50 12.17 6.18 -17.96
CA THR A 50 11.28 5.37 -18.83
C THR A 50 9.84 5.92 -18.88
N CYS A 51 9.60 7.11 -18.31
CA CYS A 51 8.32 7.82 -18.37
C CYS A 51 8.27 8.83 -19.54
N ALA A 52 7.13 9.53 -19.69
CA ALA A 52 6.98 10.57 -20.69
C ALA A 52 7.98 11.73 -20.44
N ALA A 53 8.54 12.26 -21.53
CA ALA A 53 9.55 13.33 -21.47
C ALA A 53 9.09 14.56 -20.66
N THR A 54 7.80 14.91 -20.74
CA THR A 54 7.22 16.03 -19.98
C THR A 54 7.35 15.87 -18.48
N ILE A 55 7.21 14.64 -17.96
CA ILE A 55 7.36 14.34 -16.53
C ILE A 55 8.86 14.26 -16.18
N ALA A 56 9.65 13.60 -17.02
CA ALA A 56 11.11 13.55 -16.84
C ALA A 56 11.73 14.94 -16.76
N ASP A 57 11.28 15.87 -17.61
CA ASP A 57 11.74 17.27 -17.59
C ASP A 57 11.32 18.01 -16.32
N GLN A 58 10.12 17.74 -15.79
CA GLN A 58 9.71 18.31 -14.49
C GLN A 58 10.64 17.85 -13.37
N VAL A 59 10.96 16.54 -13.32
CA VAL A 59 11.92 16.00 -12.35
C VAL A 59 13.29 16.64 -12.47
N LYS A 60 13.82 16.74 -13.71
CA LYS A 60 15.14 17.31 -13.98
C LYS A 60 15.26 18.81 -13.66
N ASN A 61 14.12 19.54 -13.65
CA ASN A 61 14.05 20.96 -13.34
C ASN A 61 13.68 21.25 -11.88
N GLU A 62 13.37 20.24 -11.06
CA GLU A 62 13.02 20.44 -9.66
C GLU A 62 14.29 20.60 -8.81
N GLU A 63 14.42 21.75 -8.14
CA GLU A 63 15.62 22.15 -7.40
C GLU A 63 15.97 21.17 -6.25
N LYS A 64 14.95 20.57 -5.62
CA LYS A 64 15.14 19.61 -4.53
C LYS A 64 15.50 18.21 -5.01
N ILE A 65 15.41 17.94 -6.33
CA ILE A 65 15.66 16.60 -6.88
C ILE A 65 17.07 16.49 -7.46
N THR A 66 17.76 15.44 -7.09
CA THR A 66 19.00 15.00 -7.76
C THR A 66 18.75 13.63 -8.35
N VAL A 67 19.10 13.44 -9.65
CA VAL A 67 18.95 12.13 -10.31
C VAL A 67 20.31 11.46 -10.49
N ARG A 68 20.39 10.18 -10.14
CA ARG A 68 21.51 9.29 -10.43
C ARG A 68 21.04 8.18 -11.36
N PHE A 69 21.41 8.31 -12.62
CA PHE A 69 21.17 7.30 -13.65
C PHE A 69 22.18 6.16 -13.56
N ASN A 70 21.87 5.04 -14.20
CA ASN A 70 22.70 3.83 -14.23
C ASN A 70 23.09 3.37 -12.83
N THR A 71 22.20 3.54 -11.87
CA THR A 71 22.45 3.29 -10.46
C THR A 71 21.38 2.40 -9.89
N GLU A 72 21.77 1.43 -9.08
CA GLU A 72 20.86 0.59 -8.32
C GLU A 72 21.22 0.58 -6.84
N ILE A 73 20.23 0.29 -6.00
CA ILE A 73 20.44 0.05 -4.58
C ILE A 73 20.82 -1.43 -4.38
N VAL A 74 21.92 -1.66 -3.63
CA VAL A 74 22.41 -3.02 -3.34
C VAL A 74 22.02 -3.45 -1.94
N GLU A 75 22.04 -2.52 -0.99
CA GLU A 75 21.77 -2.79 0.41
C GLU A 75 21.26 -1.54 1.11
N ALA A 76 20.39 -1.72 2.09
CA ALA A 76 20.03 -0.67 3.03
C ALA A 76 19.88 -1.27 4.43
N GLY A 77 20.25 -0.51 5.45
CA GLY A 77 20.20 -0.99 6.82
C GLY A 77 20.22 0.13 7.85
N GLY A 78 20.17 -0.28 9.11
CA GLY A 78 20.15 0.55 10.30
C GLY A 78 19.55 -0.23 11.46
N GLU A 79 19.57 0.32 12.66
CA GLU A 79 19.02 -0.36 13.84
C GLU A 79 17.48 -0.26 13.91
N SER A 80 16.95 0.93 14.10
CA SER A 80 15.49 1.19 14.16
C SER A 80 14.97 1.94 12.93
N MET A 81 15.84 2.74 12.30
CA MET A 81 15.59 3.48 11.08
C MET A 81 16.71 3.23 10.08
N VAL A 82 16.47 3.51 8.80
CA VAL A 82 17.50 3.39 7.77
C VAL A 82 18.54 4.47 7.99
N SER A 83 19.78 4.05 8.26
CA SER A 83 20.93 4.94 8.50
C SER A 83 22.04 4.80 7.45
N PHE A 84 22.03 3.73 6.65
CA PHE A 84 22.94 3.61 5.52
C PHE A 84 22.25 2.95 4.32
N ALA A 85 22.75 3.24 3.13
CA ALA A 85 22.40 2.53 1.91
C ALA A 85 23.62 2.43 1.00
N ARG A 86 23.80 1.27 0.39
CA ARG A 86 24.87 1.00 -0.57
C ARG A 86 24.28 0.94 -1.97
N PHE A 87 24.92 1.67 -2.86
CA PHE A 87 24.52 1.81 -4.26
C PHE A 87 25.64 1.31 -5.17
N ARG A 88 25.29 0.93 -6.39
CA ARG A 88 26.21 0.47 -7.42
C ARG A 88 25.93 1.19 -8.74
N ASP A 89 26.97 1.65 -9.41
CA ASP A 89 26.90 2.08 -10.81
C ASP A 89 26.88 0.84 -11.71
N ASN A 90 25.82 0.69 -12.51
CA ASN A 90 25.60 -0.50 -13.35
C ASN A 90 26.54 -0.60 -14.53
N ARG A 91 27.23 0.52 -14.92
CA ARG A 91 28.16 0.55 -16.04
C ARG A 91 29.58 0.23 -15.61
N THR A 92 29.98 0.69 -14.43
CA THR A 92 31.35 0.55 -13.93
C THR A 92 31.48 -0.57 -12.90
N GLY A 93 30.36 -0.93 -12.24
CA GLY A 93 30.36 -1.84 -11.09
C GLY A 93 30.90 -1.19 -9.81
N GLU A 94 31.18 0.10 -9.81
CA GLU A 94 31.66 0.82 -8.64
C GLU A 94 30.53 0.94 -7.60
N GLU A 95 30.85 0.62 -6.36
CA GLU A 95 29.92 0.74 -5.24
C GLU A 95 30.31 1.88 -4.31
N TRP A 96 29.31 2.56 -3.75
CA TRP A 96 29.51 3.55 -2.70
C TRP A 96 28.41 3.43 -1.63
N THR A 97 28.72 3.85 -0.42
CA THR A 97 27.78 3.88 0.69
C THR A 97 27.37 5.32 1.00
N HIS A 98 26.08 5.54 1.17
CA HIS A 98 25.53 6.75 1.75
C HIS A 98 25.22 6.48 3.22
N GLU A 99 25.77 7.30 4.09
CA GLU A 99 25.51 7.29 5.53
C GLU A 99 24.56 8.46 5.86
N ALA A 100 23.64 8.22 6.80
CA ALA A 100 22.78 9.28 7.30
C ALA A 100 23.62 10.39 7.94
N GLY A 101 23.30 11.63 7.59
CA GLY A 101 23.95 12.81 8.17
C GLY A 101 23.47 13.09 9.60
N GLU A 102 23.43 14.37 9.96
CA GLU A 102 23.02 14.84 11.31
C GLU A 102 21.60 14.38 11.71
N ASP A 103 20.72 14.09 10.75
CA ASP A 103 19.37 13.58 11.02
C ASP A 103 19.36 12.14 11.56
N GLY A 104 20.47 11.42 11.46
CA GLY A 104 20.62 10.04 11.93
C GLY A 104 19.84 8.99 11.14
N ALA A 105 19.04 9.40 10.15
CA ALA A 105 18.22 8.53 9.32
C ALA A 105 17.81 9.23 8.01
N PHE A 106 17.34 8.46 7.04
CA PHE A 106 16.74 8.95 5.79
C PHE A 106 15.63 8.01 5.30
N GLY A 107 14.80 8.49 4.36
CA GLY A 107 13.75 7.71 3.75
C GLY A 107 14.20 6.97 2.49
N ILE A 108 13.64 5.78 2.24
CA ILE A 108 13.74 5.11 0.94
C ILE A 108 12.33 4.80 0.47
N PHE A 109 11.95 5.33 -0.69
CA PHE A 109 10.69 5.08 -1.36
C PHE A 109 10.93 4.23 -2.61
N VAL A 110 10.27 3.08 -2.71
CA VAL A 110 10.50 2.11 -3.78
C VAL A 110 9.34 2.14 -4.77
N PHE A 111 9.62 2.58 -6.00
CA PHE A 111 8.67 2.63 -7.12
C PHE A 111 9.23 1.90 -8.35
N ALA A 112 9.75 0.70 -8.12
CA ALA A 112 10.36 -0.14 -9.17
C ALA A 112 9.34 -0.95 -9.99
N GLY A 113 8.03 -0.69 -9.77
CA GLY A 113 6.92 -1.40 -10.39
C GLY A 113 6.33 -2.47 -9.48
N TYR A 114 5.15 -2.96 -9.87
CA TYR A 114 4.42 -4.03 -9.17
C TYR A 114 4.12 -5.16 -10.12
N VAL A 115 4.30 -6.39 -9.66
CA VAL A 115 3.88 -7.59 -10.35
C VAL A 115 2.77 -8.25 -9.53
N PRO A 116 1.54 -8.36 -10.07
CA PRO A 116 0.46 -9.02 -9.34
C PRO A 116 0.77 -10.51 -9.19
N ASN A 117 0.55 -11.05 -7.99
CA ASN A 117 0.80 -12.46 -7.71
C ASN A 117 -0.37 -13.32 -8.21
N THR A 118 -0.50 -13.46 -9.53
CA THR A 118 -1.56 -14.19 -10.23
C THR A 118 -1.06 -15.40 -11.01
N ALA A 119 0.26 -15.60 -11.11
CA ALA A 119 0.87 -16.69 -11.87
C ALA A 119 0.38 -18.09 -11.44
N TRP A 120 0.05 -18.27 -10.15
CA TRP A 120 -0.47 -19.53 -9.62
C TRP A 120 -1.86 -19.94 -10.19
N MET A 121 -2.59 -18.98 -10.77
CA MET A 121 -3.90 -19.24 -11.41
C MET A 121 -3.77 -19.95 -12.75
N ASP A 122 -2.57 -20.04 -13.29
CA ASP A 122 -2.23 -20.84 -14.49
C ASP A 122 -3.16 -20.56 -15.69
N GLY A 123 -3.48 -19.27 -15.92
CA GLY A 123 -4.33 -18.83 -17.02
C GLY A 123 -5.82 -19.23 -16.92
N LYS A 124 -6.27 -19.76 -15.78
CA LYS A 124 -7.68 -20.16 -15.58
C LYS A 124 -8.58 -18.95 -15.36
N VAL A 125 -8.03 -17.84 -14.86
CA VAL A 125 -8.74 -16.58 -14.67
C VAL A 125 -8.13 -15.55 -15.61
N ASP A 126 -8.98 -14.79 -16.30
CA ASP A 126 -8.54 -13.78 -17.25
C ASP A 126 -7.77 -12.66 -16.54
N CYS A 127 -6.59 -12.36 -17.08
CA CYS A 127 -5.73 -11.27 -16.65
C CYS A 127 -5.39 -10.35 -17.83
N ASP A 128 -5.02 -9.12 -17.52
CA ASP A 128 -4.45 -8.23 -18.53
C ASP A 128 -3.00 -8.61 -18.88
N LYS A 129 -2.36 -7.81 -19.76
CA LYS A 129 -0.97 -8.07 -20.19
C LYS A 129 0.06 -7.95 -19.06
N GLN A 130 -0.28 -7.24 -17.98
CA GLN A 130 0.54 -7.05 -16.79
C GLN A 130 0.25 -8.10 -15.71
N GLY A 131 -0.74 -8.99 -15.92
CA GLY A 131 -1.13 -10.03 -14.98
C GLY A 131 -2.21 -9.63 -13.99
N TYR A 132 -2.79 -8.42 -14.07
CA TYR A 132 -3.89 -8.02 -13.19
C TYR A 132 -5.21 -8.68 -13.60
N LEU A 133 -5.99 -9.11 -12.59
CA LEU A 133 -7.30 -9.72 -12.81
C LEU A 133 -8.27 -8.77 -13.50
N ILE A 134 -8.93 -9.28 -14.55
CA ILE A 134 -10.04 -8.61 -15.22
C ILE A 134 -11.32 -8.95 -14.47
N THR A 135 -12.00 -7.93 -13.94
CA THR A 135 -13.28 -8.07 -13.24
C THR A 135 -14.29 -7.08 -13.77
N ASP A 136 -15.59 -7.43 -13.65
CA ASP A 136 -16.68 -6.49 -13.89
C ASP A 136 -16.90 -5.53 -12.70
N MET A 137 -17.93 -4.69 -12.77
CA MET A 137 -18.30 -3.76 -11.70
C MET A 137 -18.75 -4.47 -10.41
N ASN A 138 -19.21 -5.72 -10.50
CA ASN A 138 -19.60 -6.56 -9.38
C ASN A 138 -18.44 -7.42 -8.86
N ARG A 139 -17.23 -7.16 -9.35
CA ARG A 139 -16.01 -7.93 -9.04
C ARG A 139 -16.02 -9.38 -9.51
N LYS A 140 -16.90 -9.74 -10.45
CA LYS A 140 -16.91 -11.06 -11.07
C LYS A 140 -15.75 -11.19 -12.05
N THR A 141 -15.11 -12.37 -12.06
CA THR A 141 -14.17 -12.77 -13.10
C THR A 141 -14.88 -13.50 -14.23
N ASN A 142 -14.15 -13.98 -15.24
CA ASN A 142 -14.64 -14.87 -16.29
C ASN A 142 -15.04 -16.26 -15.77
N VAL A 143 -14.60 -16.65 -14.56
CA VAL A 143 -14.91 -17.95 -13.95
C VAL A 143 -16.09 -17.79 -13.01
N ASP A 144 -17.14 -18.59 -13.22
CA ASP A 144 -18.33 -18.52 -12.37
C ASP A 144 -18.01 -18.88 -10.92
N GLY A 145 -18.54 -18.09 -9.98
CA GLY A 145 -18.24 -18.22 -8.55
C GLY A 145 -16.89 -17.66 -8.10
N VAL A 146 -16.06 -17.12 -9.00
CA VAL A 146 -14.77 -16.51 -8.68
C VAL A 146 -14.84 -15.00 -8.81
N TYR A 147 -14.41 -14.31 -7.77
CA TYR A 147 -14.42 -12.86 -7.65
C TYR A 147 -13.02 -12.33 -7.35
N GLY A 148 -12.69 -11.16 -7.90
CA GLY A 148 -11.42 -10.49 -7.64
C GLY A 148 -11.62 -9.19 -6.87
N ALA A 149 -10.80 -8.94 -5.86
CA ALA A 149 -10.85 -7.74 -5.04
C ALA A 149 -9.44 -7.24 -4.68
N GLY A 150 -9.30 -5.94 -4.49
CA GLY A 150 -8.05 -5.31 -4.07
C GLY A 150 -7.06 -5.07 -5.21
N ASP A 151 -5.80 -4.91 -4.85
CA ASP A 151 -4.74 -4.43 -5.73
C ASP A 151 -4.35 -5.40 -6.84
N VAL A 152 -4.74 -6.66 -6.71
CA VAL A 152 -4.55 -7.70 -7.73
C VAL A 152 -5.44 -7.49 -8.96
N CYS A 153 -6.46 -6.64 -8.88
CA CYS A 153 -7.36 -6.31 -9.98
C CYS A 153 -6.90 -5.08 -10.76
N ILE A 154 -7.37 -4.96 -12.00
CA ILE A 154 -7.19 -3.73 -12.80
C ILE A 154 -7.86 -2.56 -12.08
N LYS A 155 -7.10 -1.53 -11.75
CA LYS A 155 -7.59 -0.29 -11.13
C LYS A 155 -6.58 0.85 -11.25
N ASN A 156 -7.09 2.08 -11.17
CA ASN A 156 -6.28 3.29 -11.25
C ASN A 156 -5.65 3.66 -9.89
N LEU A 157 -6.32 3.34 -8.79
CA LEU A 157 -5.88 3.71 -7.45
C LEU A 157 -5.77 2.46 -6.56
N ARG A 158 -4.56 2.23 -6.02
CA ARG A 158 -4.24 1.14 -5.10
C ARG A 158 -4.04 1.71 -3.70
N GLN A 159 -5.09 1.60 -2.89
CA GLN A 159 -5.15 2.07 -1.51
C GLN A 159 -5.97 1.11 -0.67
N VAL A 160 -5.74 1.10 0.65
CA VAL A 160 -6.51 0.26 1.58
C VAL A 160 -8.02 0.46 1.42
N VAL A 161 -8.46 1.73 1.32
CA VAL A 161 -9.88 2.06 1.16
C VAL A 161 -10.48 1.49 -0.12
N THR A 162 -9.74 1.48 -1.24
CA THR A 162 -10.23 0.91 -2.51
C THR A 162 -10.24 -0.61 -2.46
N ALA A 163 -9.29 -1.24 -1.78
CA ALA A 163 -9.27 -2.68 -1.56
C ALA A 163 -10.44 -3.14 -0.66
N VAL A 164 -10.73 -2.40 0.40
CA VAL A 164 -11.89 -2.65 1.28
C VAL A 164 -13.21 -2.50 0.52
N SER A 165 -13.34 -1.44 -0.30
CA SER A 165 -14.51 -1.24 -1.16
C SER A 165 -14.72 -2.40 -2.13
N ASP A 166 -13.67 -2.86 -2.79
CA ASP A 166 -13.74 -4.02 -3.68
C ASP A 166 -14.19 -5.28 -2.93
N GLY A 167 -13.65 -5.51 -1.74
CA GLY A 167 -14.04 -6.64 -0.89
C GLY A 167 -15.52 -6.62 -0.52
N ALA A 168 -16.05 -5.45 -0.17
CA ALA A 168 -17.47 -5.28 0.15
C ALA A 168 -18.36 -5.59 -1.08
N VAL A 169 -17.99 -5.09 -2.27
CA VAL A 169 -18.71 -5.36 -3.52
C VAL A 169 -18.65 -6.84 -3.87
N ALA A 170 -17.46 -7.46 -3.79
CA ALA A 170 -17.26 -8.87 -4.07
C ALA A 170 -18.09 -9.76 -3.14
N ALA A 171 -18.06 -9.48 -1.82
CA ALA A 171 -18.83 -10.24 -0.83
C ALA A 171 -20.33 -10.17 -1.06
N THR A 172 -20.88 -8.97 -1.33
CA THR A 172 -22.30 -8.79 -1.63
C THR A 172 -22.70 -9.49 -2.93
N SER A 173 -21.83 -9.47 -3.94
CA SER A 173 -22.08 -10.14 -5.21
C SER A 173 -22.03 -11.66 -5.08
N LEU A 174 -21.09 -12.17 -4.29
CA LEU A 174 -20.94 -13.60 -4.00
C LEU A 174 -22.15 -14.14 -3.20
N GLU A 175 -22.61 -13.37 -2.20
CA GLU A 175 -23.82 -13.74 -1.44
C GLU A 175 -25.02 -13.94 -2.37
N LYS A 176 -25.30 -12.99 -3.27
CA LYS A 176 -26.38 -13.12 -4.26
C LYS A 176 -26.20 -14.32 -5.19
N HIS A 177 -24.95 -14.60 -5.59
CA HIS A 177 -24.63 -15.76 -6.42
C HIS A 177 -24.92 -17.06 -5.69
N VAL A 178 -24.50 -17.18 -4.43
CA VAL A 178 -24.75 -18.36 -3.58
C VAL A 178 -26.24 -18.57 -3.35
N SER A 179 -27.00 -17.50 -3.02
CA SER A 179 -28.46 -17.56 -2.86
C SER A 179 -29.15 -18.08 -4.11
N ALA A 180 -28.76 -17.56 -5.29
CA ALA A 180 -29.33 -18.02 -6.55
C ALA A 180 -29.02 -19.50 -6.86
N ILE A 181 -27.85 -20.01 -6.45
CA ILE A 181 -27.49 -21.44 -6.55
C ILE A 181 -28.35 -22.27 -5.62
N HIS A 182 -28.53 -21.83 -4.36
CA HIS A 182 -29.37 -22.52 -3.38
C HIS A 182 -30.80 -22.65 -3.86
N ASP A 183 -31.39 -21.56 -4.38
CA ASP A 183 -32.73 -21.54 -4.97
C ASP A 183 -32.84 -22.54 -6.13
N LYS A 184 -31.86 -22.47 -7.05
CA LYS A 184 -31.84 -23.34 -8.26
C LYS A 184 -31.71 -24.84 -7.93
N LEU A 185 -30.96 -25.16 -6.89
CA LEU A 185 -30.70 -26.55 -6.49
C LEU A 185 -31.62 -27.04 -5.37
N ASN A 186 -32.56 -26.20 -4.89
CA ASN A 186 -33.40 -26.45 -3.75
C ASN A 186 -32.59 -26.87 -2.50
N ILE A 187 -31.41 -26.26 -2.30
CA ILE A 187 -30.60 -26.50 -1.11
C ILE A 187 -31.22 -25.71 0.04
N PRO A 188 -31.63 -26.34 1.16
CA PRO A 188 -32.15 -25.62 2.29
C PRO A 188 -31.11 -24.65 2.82
N GLU A 189 -31.55 -23.46 3.26
CA GLU A 189 -30.69 -22.54 3.98
C GLU A 189 -30.05 -23.26 5.17
N LEU A 190 -28.74 -23.13 5.32
CA LEU A 190 -28.07 -23.58 6.55
C LEU A 190 -28.77 -22.87 7.72
N PRO A 191 -29.12 -23.56 8.79
CA PRO A 191 -29.63 -22.91 9.99
C PRO A 191 -28.68 -21.77 10.29
N GLY A 192 -29.20 -20.54 10.30
CA GLY A 192 -28.40 -19.36 10.52
C GLY A 192 -27.51 -19.63 11.73
N ASN A 193 -26.22 -19.34 11.65
CA ASN A 193 -25.40 -19.26 12.84
C ASN A 193 -26.20 -18.39 13.79
N GLU A 194 -26.88 -19.01 14.77
CA GLU A 194 -27.48 -18.27 15.86
C GLU A 194 -26.33 -17.41 16.36
N ALA A 195 -26.35 -16.15 15.95
CA ALA A 195 -25.31 -15.20 16.36
C ALA A 195 -25.26 -15.39 17.87
N GLN A 196 -24.11 -15.86 18.36
CA GLN A 196 -23.89 -16.00 19.77
C GLN A 196 -24.34 -14.69 20.42
N THR A 197 -25.54 -14.72 20.99
CA THR A 197 -26.21 -13.62 21.66
C THR A 197 -25.55 -13.26 22.99
N ASP A 198 -24.29 -13.68 23.16
CA ASP A 198 -23.41 -13.28 24.26
C ASP A 198 -22.60 -12.00 23.92
N ARG A 199 -23.17 -11.10 23.11
CA ARG A 199 -22.78 -9.69 23.22
C ARG A 199 -23.53 -9.13 24.42
N PRO A 200 -22.83 -8.70 25.50
CA PRO A 200 -23.48 -7.95 26.55
C PRO A 200 -24.20 -6.75 25.90
N ALA A 201 -25.49 -6.66 26.14
CA ALA A 201 -26.34 -5.55 25.70
C ALA A 201 -25.86 -4.28 26.42
N SER A 202 -24.90 -3.58 25.82
CA SER A 202 -24.44 -2.28 26.27
C SER A 202 -24.42 -1.31 25.09
N HIS A 203 -25.61 -1.02 24.57
CA HIS A 203 -25.94 0.26 23.95
C HIS A 203 -27.48 0.37 23.93
N ALA A 204 -28.03 0.43 25.15
CA ALA A 204 -29.32 1.06 25.33
C ALA A 204 -29.15 2.52 24.92
N ALA A 205 -30.01 2.98 24.02
CA ALA A 205 -30.11 4.35 23.61
C ALA A 205 -30.08 5.26 24.84
N ALA A 206 -29.05 6.04 25.01
CA ALA A 206 -29.04 7.18 25.91
C ALA A 206 -29.61 8.36 25.15
N ASP A 207 -30.90 8.62 25.37
CA ASP A 207 -31.49 9.95 25.19
C ASP A 207 -30.73 10.92 26.14
N GLY A 208 -29.72 11.59 25.63
CA GLY A 208 -28.90 12.55 26.34
C GLY A 208 -28.95 13.89 25.60
N LYS A 209 -29.68 14.82 26.23
CA LYS A 209 -29.75 16.23 25.89
C LYS A 209 -28.34 16.79 25.57
N ILE A 210 -28.29 17.50 24.45
CA ILE A 210 -27.17 18.40 24.09
C ILE A 210 -27.14 19.53 25.14
N GLU A 211 -26.21 19.47 26.07
CA GLU A 211 -25.81 20.62 26.85
C GLU A 211 -24.56 21.26 26.26
N SER A 212 -24.66 22.56 26.11
CA SER A 212 -23.77 23.47 25.44
C SER A 212 -22.33 23.46 25.95
N ALA A 213 -21.44 23.74 25.01
CA ALA A 213 -20.03 24.03 25.17
C ALA A 213 -19.71 24.98 26.31
N GLU A 214 -18.75 24.61 27.15
CA GLU A 214 -17.70 25.47 27.70
C GLU A 214 -16.80 24.67 28.63
N LYS A 215 -15.60 24.35 28.14
CA LYS A 215 -14.31 24.43 28.83
C LYS A 215 -13.21 23.79 28.02
N ARG A 216 -12.49 24.62 27.29
CA ARG A 216 -11.14 24.31 26.84
C ARG A 216 -10.23 24.32 28.07
N GLU A 217 -9.87 23.21 28.60
CA GLU A 217 -8.69 23.07 29.44
C GLU A 217 -7.51 22.63 28.56
N THR A 218 -6.49 23.44 28.61
CA THR A 218 -5.16 23.21 28.07
C THR A 218 -4.57 21.94 28.66
N LEU A 219 -4.45 20.87 27.84
CA LEU A 219 -3.67 19.69 28.22
C LEU A 219 -2.24 19.83 27.69
N GLY A 220 -1.35 19.75 28.66
CA GLY A 220 0.08 19.85 28.49
C GLY A 220 0.67 18.74 27.62
N HIS A 221 1.88 18.99 27.18
CA HIS A 221 2.77 18.07 26.48
C HIS A 221 2.84 16.73 27.20
N GLY A 222 2.35 15.69 26.54
CA GLY A 222 2.45 14.30 26.96
C GLY A 222 2.43 13.39 25.74
N GLU A 223 3.56 12.78 25.51
CA GLU A 223 3.85 11.52 24.82
C GLU A 223 3.05 11.17 23.54
N ASN A 224 3.81 11.00 22.48
CA ASN A 224 3.49 10.49 21.16
C ASN A 224 2.55 9.27 21.21
N ASN A 225 1.25 9.48 21.25
CA ASN A 225 0.27 8.43 21.01
C ASN A 225 -0.19 8.53 19.55
N GLY A 226 0.18 7.53 18.76
CA GLY A 226 -0.21 7.42 17.37
C GLY A 226 -1.72 7.61 17.16
N PHE A 227 -2.12 7.98 15.96
CA PHE A 227 -3.46 8.34 15.49
C PHE A 227 -4.60 7.38 15.93
N LEU A 228 -4.28 6.18 16.38
CA LEU A 228 -5.24 5.18 16.87
C LEU A 228 -5.01 4.94 18.37
N SER A 229 -6.08 5.09 19.18
CA SER A 229 -6.04 4.72 20.58
C SER A 229 -5.73 3.21 20.74
N GLU A 230 -5.13 2.81 21.87
CA GLU A 230 -4.81 1.40 22.18
C GLU A 230 -6.07 0.51 22.16
N GLU A 231 -7.23 1.07 22.49
CA GLU A 231 -8.51 0.40 22.39
C GLU A 231 -8.87 0.05 20.94
N ILE A 232 -8.71 1.02 20.01
CA ILE A 232 -8.95 0.81 18.57
C ILE A 232 -7.93 -0.18 18.00
N LYS A 233 -6.66 -0.08 18.39
CA LYS A 233 -5.63 -1.04 17.97
C LYS A 233 -5.97 -2.47 18.44
N ARG A 234 -6.47 -2.62 19.66
CA ARG A 234 -6.89 -3.93 20.21
C ARG A 234 -8.12 -4.48 19.48
N GLN A 235 -9.10 -3.63 19.18
CA GLN A 235 -10.29 -4.02 18.40
C GLN A 235 -9.92 -4.43 16.97
N LEU A 236 -9.05 -3.67 16.30
CA LEU A 236 -8.54 -4.02 14.97
C LEU A 236 -7.73 -5.32 15.00
N ALA A 237 -6.83 -5.50 15.97
CA ALA A 237 -6.09 -6.75 16.14
C ALA A 237 -7.02 -7.95 16.35
N GLY A 238 -8.08 -7.79 17.17
CA GLY A 238 -9.10 -8.81 17.36
C GLY A 238 -9.91 -9.12 16.10
N LEU A 239 -10.16 -8.13 15.27
CA LEU A 239 -10.79 -8.29 13.94
C LEU A 239 -9.85 -9.04 12.98
N PHE A 240 -8.60 -8.62 12.89
CA PHE A 240 -7.59 -9.28 12.04
C PHE A 240 -7.31 -10.73 12.46
N LEU A 241 -7.31 -11.03 13.75
CA LEU A 241 -7.18 -12.41 14.24
C LEU A 241 -8.37 -13.31 13.84
N LYS A 242 -9.58 -12.76 13.70
CA LYS A 242 -10.75 -13.49 13.19
C LYS A 242 -10.71 -13.72 11.67
N PHE A 243 -9.99 -12.88 10.94
CA PHE A 243 -9.80 -13.00 9.49
C PHE A 243 -8.47 -13.64 9.10
N ALA A 244 -7.66 -14.08 10.06
CA ALA A 244 -6.36 -14.73 9.82
C ALA A 244 -6.51 -16.18 9.30
N GLY A 245 -7.03 -16.31 8.11
CA GLY A 245 -6.52 -17.28 7.18
C GLY A 245 -5.24 -16.66 6.61
N GLN A 246 -4.10 -17.33 6.76
CA GLN A 246 -2.78 -16.82 6.47
C GLN A 246 -2.67 -16.19 5.07
N ALA A 247 -2.69 -14.86 4.97
CA ALA A 247 -2.11 -14.16 3.84
C ALA A 247 -0.62 -13.95 4.15
N VAL A 248 0.20 -14.92 3.78
CA VAL A 248 1.65 -14.74 3.80
C VAL A 248 2.01 -13.92 2.57
N ILE A 249 2.23 -12.62 2.74
CA ILE A 249 2.89 -11.81 1.72
C ILE A 249 4.37 -12.14 1.81
N LYS A 250 4.84 -13.11 1.01
CA LYS A 250 6.25 -13.28 0.71
C LYS A 250 6.61 -12.33 -0.40
N ALA A 251 7.32 -11.26 -0.10
CA ALA A 251 8.09 -10.52 -1.08
C ALA A 251 9.37 -11.33 -1.36
N GLU A 252 9.36 -12.20 -2.34
CA GLU A 252 10.58 -12.75 -2.91
C GLU A 252 11.06 -11.73 -3.96
N LEU A 253 12.17 -11.08 -3.69
CA LEU A 253 12.95 -10.38 -4.71
C LEU A 253 13.63 -11.48 -5.53
N ASP A 254 13.04 -11.81 -6.67
CA ASP A 254 13.61 -12.78 -7.61
C ASP A 254 14.61 -12.04 -8.53
N ASP A 255 15.78 -12.66 -8.72
CA ASP A 255 16.85 -12.19 -9.61
C ASP A 255 16.55 -12.40 -11.10
N SER A 256 15.29 -12.56 -11.50
CA SER A 256 14.94 -12.72 -12.91
C SER A 256 14.97 -11.39 -13.65
N PRO A 257 15.66 -11.30 -14.80
CA PRO A 257 15.66 -10.09 -15.61
C PRO A 257 14.26 -9.90 -16.19
N LEU A 258 13.63 -8.78 -15.83
CA LEU A 258 12.42 -8.29 -16.47
C LEU A 258 12.77 -7.89 -17.91
N SER A 259 12.41 -8.71 -18.87
CA SER A 259 12.44 -8.41 -20.30
C SER A 259 11.24 -7.56 -20.73
#